data_28b7b41407f3fc89229a329f28f9361c
#
_entry.id   28b7b41407f3fc89229a329f28f9361c
#
_cell.length_a   1.000
_cell.length_b   1.000
_cell.length_c   1.000
_cell.angle_alpha   90.00
_cell.angle_beta   90.00
_cell.angle_gamma   90.00
#
_symmetry.space_group_name_H-M   'P 1'
#
loop_
_entity.id
_entity.type
_entity.pdbx_description
1 polymer ?
#
loop_
_entity_poly.entity_id
_entity_poly.type
_entity_poly.pdbx_seq_one_letter_code
_entity_poly.pdbx_strand_id
1 'polypeptide(L)'
;MTHVPYKGSGPATVDLLAGRVQLFFATVPTILPYVRDGRVDLLAVTGQKRSPLFPDTPTMVESGVSDFNITTWWGVLAPAQTPKAIVDKLNLAINEAAAKEPVRGRLAGEGADAISGTPADFQRALTNELALWRGVVKTSGLKLSQ
;
A
#
# COMPACT_ATOMS: atom_id res chain seq x y z
N MET A 1 3.44 -17.95 -13.77
CA MET A 1 2.74 -16.73 -14.19
C MET A 1 3.64 -15.87 -15.07
N THR A 2 3.08 -15.19 -16.07
CA THR A 2 3.83 -14.25 -16.91
C THR A 2 3.56 -12.83 -16.41
N HIS A 3 4.61 -12.06 -16.11
CA HIS A 3 4.49 -10.68 -15.69
C HIS A 3 4.24 -9.77 -16.90
N VAL A 4 3.19 -8.96 -16.85
CA VAL A 4 2.85 -7.95 -17.85
C VAL A 4 3.05 -6.56 -17.22
N PRO A 5 4.09 -5.80 -17.63
CA PRO A 5 4.38 -4.50 -17.04
C PRO A 5 3.41 -3.43 -17.54
N TYR A 6 2.97 -2.55 -16.64
CA TYR A 6 2.12 -1.39 -16.93
C TYR A 6 2.74 -0.10 -16.38
N LYS A 7 2.44 1.02 -17.03
CA LYS A 7 2.85 2.36 -16.56
C LYS A 7 1.87 2.92 -15.49
N GLY A 8 1.52 2.09 -14.51
CA GLY A 8 0.63 2.46 -13.41
C GLY A 8 -0.63 1.60 -13.32
N SER A 9 -1.42 1.81 -12.25
CA SER A 9 -2.60 1.00 -11.94
C SER A 9 -3.77 1.21 -12.91
N GLY A 10 -3.94 2.40 -13.48
CA GLY A 10 -5.05 2.70 -14.39
C GLY A 10 -5.13 1.77 -15.60
N PRO A 11 -4.11 1.73 -16.46
CA PRO A 11 -4.08 0.80 -17.61
C PRO A 11 -4.19 -0.67 -17.19
N ALA A 12 -3.55 -1.09 -16.09
CA ALA A 12 -3.64 -2.45 -15.58
C ALA A 12 -5.08 -2.82 -15.18
N THR A 13 -5.80 -1.90 -14.52
CA THR A 13 -7.21 -2.10 -14.16
C THR A 13 -8.10 -2.25 -15.38
N VAL A 14 -7.90 -1.44 -16.42
CA VAL A 14 -8.67 -1.55 -17.67
C VAL A 14 -8.49 -2.94 -18.30
N ASP A 15 -7.26 -3.43 -18.36
CA ASP A 15 -6.97 -4.73 -18.96
C ASP A 15 -7.44 -5.90 -18.09
N LEU A 16 -7.43 -5.76 -16.77
CA LEU A 16 -8.06 -6.72 -15.85
C LEU A 16 -9.57 -6.82 -16.11
N LEU A 17 -10.26 -5.68 -16.17
CA LEU A 17 -11.71 -5.62 -16.40
C LEU A 17 -12.11 -6.12 -17.80
N ALA A 18 -11.20 -6.05 -18.76
CA ALA A 18 -11.38 -6.58 -20.10
C ALA A 18 -10.96 -8.06 -20.24
N GLY A 19 -10.49 -8.70 -19.16
CA GLY A 19 -10.04 -10.10 -19.16
C GLY A 19 -8.71 -10.34 -19.89
N ARG A 20 -7.96 -9.28 -20.24
CA ARG A 20 -6.66 -9.41 -20.92
C ARG A 20 -5.55 -9.87 -19.98
N VAL A 21 -5.68 -9.56 -18.70
CA VAL A 21 -4.87 -10.10 -17.62
C VAL A 21 -5.78 -10.76 -16.58
N GLN A 22 -5.30 -11.80 -15.92
CA GLN A 22 -6.12 -12.64 -15.03
C GLN A 22 -5.91 -12.30 -13.55
N LEU A 23 -4.81 -11.60 -13.22
CA LEU A 23 -4.44 -11.26 -11.85
C LEU A 23 -3.80 -9.88 -11.79
N PHE A 24 -4.15 -9.13 -10.74
CA PHE A 24 -3.56 -7.83 -10.48
C PHE A 24 -3.42 -7.59 -8.98
N PHE A 25 -2.23 -7.17 -8.53
CA PHE A 25 -2.01 -6.67 -7.18
C PHE A 25 -2.34 -5.19 -7.15
N ALA A 26 -3.53 -4.86 -6.67
CA ALA A 26 -4.07 -3.51 -6.66
C ALA A 26 -4.08 -2.91 -5.25
N THR A 27 -4.03 -1.59 -5.16
CA THR A 27 -4.37 -0.90 -3.90
C THR A 27 -5.88 -0.85 -3.71
N VAL A 28 -6.36 -0.87 -2.47
CA VAL A 28 -7.78 -0.86 -2.16
C VAL A 28 -8.53 0.29 -2.85
N PRO A 29 -8.08 1.55 -2.79
CA PRO A 29 -8.80 2.65 -3.45
C PRO A 29 -8.98 2.46 -4.95
N THR A 30 -8.01 1.84 -5.61
CA THR A 30 -8.06 1.61 -7.06
C THR A 30 -9.10 0.56 -7.46
N ILE A 31 -9.26 -0.50 -6.65
CA ILE A 31 -10.07 -1.65 -7.03
C ILE A 31 -11.45 -1.70 -6.35
N LEU A 32 -11.63 -0.99 -5.24
CA LEU A 32 -12.83 -1.02 -4.42
C LEU A 32 -14.15 -0.81 -5.18
N PRO A 33 -14.27 0.14 -6.12
CA PRO A 33 -15.51 0.29 -6.90
C PRO A 33 -15.87 -0.97 -7.68
N TYR A 34 -14.90 -1.60 -8.32
CA TYR A 34 -15.13 -2.77 -9.17
C TYR A 34 -15.40 -4.05 -8.38
N VAL A 35 -14.87 -4.14 -7.16
CA VAL A 35 -15.22 -5.20 -6.22
C VAL A 35 -16.69 -5.05 -5.77
N ARG A 36 -17.12 -3.85 -5.40
CA ARG A 36 -18.48 -3.55 -5.00
C ARG A 36 -19.50 -3.82 -6.11
N ASP A 37 -19.10 -3.56 -7.35
CA ASP A 37 -19.91 -3.80 -8.55
C ASP A 37 -19.87 -5.29 -9.00
N GLY A 38 -19.15 -6.17 -8.29
CA GLY A 38 -19.01 -7.59 -8.64
C GLY A 38 -18.29 -7.86 -9.96
N ARG A 39 -17.45 -6.90 -10.42
CA ARG A 39 -16.70 -7.01 -11.68
C ARG A 39 -15.34 -7.65 -11.54
N VAL A 40 -14.83 -7.75 -10.31
CA VAL A 40 -13.59 -8.43 -9.95
C VAL A 40 -13.77 -9.16 -8.63
N ASP A 41 -13.12 -10.30 -8.49
CA ASP A 41 -13.09 -11.09 -7.28
C ASP A 41 -11.81 -10.80 -6.49
N LEU A 42 -11.97 -10.62 -5.17
CA LEU A 42 -10.84 -10.54 -4.25
C LEU A 42 -10.41 -11.93 -3.84
N LEU A 43 -9.20 -12.31 -4.20
CA LEU A 43 -8.64 -13.62 -3.86
C LEU A 43 -7.96 -13.62 -2.48
N ALA A 44 -7.18 -12.58 -2.18
CA ALA A 44 -6.52 -12.42 -0.90
C ALA A 44 -6.10 -10.95 -0.68
N VAL A 45 -5.86 -10.59 0.59
CA VAL A 45 -5.18 -9.34 0.95
C VAL A 45 -3.71 -9.60 1.30
N THR A 46 -2.85 -8.63 1.01
CA THR A 46 -1.39 -8.77 1.11
C THR A 46 -0.82 -8.42 2.48
N GLY A 47 -1.63 -7.85 3.36
CA GLY A 47 -1.25 -7.51 4.74
C GLY A 47 -1.29 -8.71 5.69
N GLN A 48 -0.78 -8.52 6.91
CA GLN A 48 -0.78 -9.56 7.96
C GLN A 48 -2.17 -9.89 8.51
N LYS A 49 -3.12 -8.98 8.36
CA LYS A 49 -4.49 -9.13 8.85
C LYS A 49 -5.46 -8.91 7.70
N ARG A 50 -6.64 -9.52 7.81
CA ARG A 50 -7.75 -9.25 6.89
C ARG A 50 -8.14 -7.78 6.96
N SER A 51 -8.56 -7.23 5.83
CA SER A 51 -9.08 -5.86 5.77
C SER A 51 -10.46 -5.77 6.43
N PRO A 52 -10.71 -4.76 7.28
CA PRO A 52 -12.07 -4.50 7.78
C PRO A 52 -13.11 -4.24 6.68
N LEU A 53 -12.67 -3.77 5.51
CA LEU A 53 -13.55 -3.61 4.34
C LEU A 53 -13.91 -4.92 3.64
N PHE A 54 -13.09 -5.97 3.85
CA PHE A 54 -13.23 -7.28 3.23
C PHE A 54 -12.98 -8.39 4.25
N PRO A 55 -13.84 -8.52 5.28
CA PRO A 55 -13.61 -9.44 6.39
C PRO A 55 -13.60 -10.92 5.97
N ASP A 56 -14.28 -11.25 4.88
CA ASP A 56 -14.36 -12.62 4.35
C ASP A 56 -13.17 -12.97 3.44
N THR A 57 -12.39 -11.97 2.99
CA THR A 57 -11.23 -12.21 2.12
C THR A 57 -10.02 -12.60 2.96
N PRO A 58 -9.41 -13.78 2.72
CA PRO A 58 -8.26 -14.23 3.49
C PRO A 58 -7.01 -13.39 3.19
N THR A 59 -6.02 -13.47 4.08
CA THR A 59 -4.67 -12.98 3.78
C THR A 59 -3.92 -13.97 2.88
N MET A 60 -2.83 -13.52 2.24
CA MET A 60 -1.94 -14.39 1.47
C MET A 60 -1.38 -15.53 2.35
N VAL A 61 -1.08 -15.24 3.62
CA VAL A 61 -0.59 -16.24 4.58
C VAL A 61 -1.67 -17.28 4.89
N GLU A 62 -2.91 -16.86 5.16
CA GLU A 62 -4.05 -17.77 5.35
C GLU A 62 -4.32 -18.62 4.09
N SER A 63 -3.98 -18.10 2.91
CA SER A 63 -4.09 -18.80 1.63
C SER A 63 -2.91 -19.73 1.30
N GLY A 64 -1.97 -19.91 2.24
CA GLY A 64 -0.85 -20.84 2.10
C GLY A 64 0.45 -20.25 1.54
N VAL A 65 0.54 -18.94 1.34
CA VAL A 65 1.77 -18.26 0.94
C VAL A 65 2.48 -17.74 2.18
N SER A 66 3.37 -18.55 2.76
CA SER A 66 4.11 -18.20 3.97
C SER A 66 5.00 -16.96 3.77
N ASP A 67 5.21 -16.22 4.87
CA ASP A 67 6.09 -15.04 4.94
C ASP A 67 5.71 -13.90 3.99
N PHE A 68 4.48 -13.90 3.48
CA PHE A 68 3.99 -12.83 2.61
C PHE A 68 3.37 -11.70 3.45
N ASN A 69 4.04 -10.56 3.48
CA ASN A 69 3.53 -9.35 4.12
C ASN A 69 4.00 -8.13 3.32
N ILE A 70 3.15 -7.65 2.43
CA ILE A 70 3.40 -6.45 1.63
C ILE A 70 2.23 -5.49 1.84
N THR A 71 2.52 -4.33 2.42
CA THR A 71 1.55 -3.25 2.60
C THR A 71 2.02 -2.01 1.86
N THR A 72 1.09 -1.32 1.23
CA THR A 72 1.35 -0.01 0.63
C THR A 72 1.11 1.07 1.67
N TRP A 73 1.98 2.06 1.72
CA TRP A 73 1.85 3.20 2.61
C TRP A 73 2.05 4.52 1.85
N TRP A 74 1.53 5.59 2.42
CA TRP A 74 1.76 6.95 1.98
C TRP A 74 2.37 7.74 3.13
N GLY A 75 3.39 8.53 2.83
CA GLY A 75 4.08 9.35 3.82
C GLY A 75 4.32 10.77 3.31
N VAL A 76 4.47 11.70 4.23
CA VAL A 76 4.83 13.08 3.94
C VAL A 76 6.33 13.28 4.16
N LEU A 77 7.01 13.78 3.15
CA LEU A 77 8.44 14.05 3.17
C LEU A 77 8.69 15.55 3.06
N ALA A 78 9.73 16.02 3.72
CA ALA A 78 10.22 17.39 3.59
C ALA A 78 11.61 17.38 2.89
N PRO A 79 12.01 18.48 2.23
CA PRO A 79 13.38 18.64 1.73
C PRO A 79 14.42 18.40 2.82
N ALA A 80 15.56 17.79 2.45
CA ALA A 80 16.57 17.36 3.42
C ALA A 80 17.13 18.48 4.32
N GLN A 81 17.10 19.72 3.85
CA GLN A 81 17.61 20.89 4.58
C GLN A 81 16.51 21.62 5.39
N THR A 82 15.30 21.06 5.50
CA THR A 82 14.23 21.65 6.31
C THR A 82 14.66 21.66 7.78
N PRO A 83 14.62 22.83 8.47
CA PRO A 83 14.98 22.92 9.88
C PRO A 83 14.16 21.94 10.74
N LYS A 84 14.84 21.29 11.71
CA LYS A 84 14.20 20.30 12.58
C LYS A 84 12.93 20.81 13.26
N ALA A 85 12.94 22.04 13.75
CA ALA A 85 11.78 22.64 14.41
C ALA A 85 10.54 22.74 13.50
N ILE A 86 10.74 22.93 12.18
CA ILE A 86 9.66 22.95 11.20
C ILE A 86 9.15 21.52 10.96
N VAL A 87 10.06 20.54 10.83
CA VAL A 87 9.68 19.12 10.68
C VAL A 87 8.88 18.64 11.88
N ASP A 88 9.33 18.96 13.10
CA ASP A 88 8.63 18.56 14.33
C ASP A 88 7.22 19.21 14.42
N LYS A 89 7.10 20.47 14.05
CA LYS A 89 5.80 21.19 14.02
C LYS A 89 4.85 20.58 12.99
N LEU A 90 5.33 20.27 11.80
CA LEU A 90 4.54 19.63 10.74
C LEU A 90 4.12 18.21 11.16
N ASN A 91 5.02 17.44 11.76
CA ASN A 91 4.71 16.10 12.25
C ASN A 91 3.59 16.12 13.29
N LEU A 92 3.66 17.04 14.26
CA LEU A 92 2.61 17.20 15.27
C LEU A 92 1.27 17.54 14.60
N ALA A 93 1.24 18.54 13.73
CA ALA A 93 0.01 18.96 13.05
C ALA A 93 -0.59 17.85 12.16
N ILE A 94 0.23 17.07 11.46
CA ILE A 94 -0.21 15.95 10.63
C ILE A 94 -0.79 14.83 11.50
N ASN A 95 -0.12 14.46 12.61
CA ASN A 95 -0.62 13.45 13.53
C ASN A 95 -1.95 13.87 14.17
N GLU A 96 -2.07 15.13 14.59
CA GLU A 96 -3.33 15.67 15.12
C GLU A 96 -4.46 15.68 14.08
N ALA A 97 -4.16 16.03 12.83
CA ALA A 97 -5.14 16.02 11.75
C ALA A 97 -5.58 14.59 11.40
N ALA A 98 -4.65 13.64 11.33
CA ALA A 98 -4.91 12.25 11.02
C ALA A 98 -5.74 11.54 12.10
N ALA A 99 -5.64 11.99 13.36
CA ALA A 99 -6.43 11.45 14.47
C ALA A 99 -7.90 11.91 14.48
N LYS A 100 -8.22 13.01 13.77
CA LYS A 100 -9.58 13.55 13.73
C LYS A 100 -10.51 12.73 12.86
N GLU A 101 -11.76 12.54 13.32
CA GLU A 101 -12.77 11.72 12.63
C GLU A 101 -12.95 12.02 11.12
N PRO A 102 -13.05 13.26 10.64
CA PRO A 102 -13.23 13.49 9.21
C PRO A 102 -12.12 12.89 8.34
N VAL A 103 -10.87 12.93 8.82
CA VAL A 103 -9.71 12.37 8.11
C VAL A 103 -9.63 10.86 8.30
N ARG A 104 -9.74 10.40 9.55
CA ARG A 104 -9.67 8.99 9.91
C ARG A 104 -10.77 8.18 9.24
N GLY A 105 -12.01 8.66 9.29
CA GLY A 105 -13.14 7.99 8.65
C GLY A 105 -13.01 7.92 7.13
N ARG A 106 -12.48 8.97 6.51
CA ARG A 106 -12.21 8.95 5.06
C ARG A 106 -11.13 7.92 4.69
N LEU A 107 -10.02 7.89 5.43
CA LEU A 107 -8.95 6.93 5.21
C LEU A 107 -9.47 5.48 5.38
N ALA A 108 -10.20 5.21 6.45
CA ALA A 108 -10.80 3.91 6.69
C ALA A 108 -11.76 3.48 5.56
N GLY A 109 -12.56 4.41 5.04
CA GLY A 109 -13.44 4.17 3.88
C GLY A 109 -12.70 3.82 2.59
N GLU A 110 -11.43 4.19 2.49
CA GLU A 110 -10.52 3.85 1.38
C GLU A 110 -9.60 2.66 1.72
N GLY A 111 -9.79 2.01 2.87
CA GLY A 111 -9.00 0.86 3.32
C GLY A 111 -7.60 1.21 3.79
N ALA A 112 -7.40 2.42 4.28
CA ALA A 112 -6.15 2.89 4.84
C ALA A 112 -6.29 3.21 6.32
N ASP A 113 -5.27 2.84 7.11
CA ASP A 113 -5.17 3.18 8.53
C ASP A 113 -4.28 4.40 8.72
N ALA A 114 -4.74 5.35 9.55
CA ALA A 114 -3.93 6.47 9.97
C ALA A 114 -2.90 6.00 11.01
N ILE A 115 -1.62 6.03 10.64
CA ILE A 115 -0.52 5.66 11.53
C ILE A 115 0.15 6.93 12.03
N SER A 116 0.10 7.15 13.34
CA SER A 116 0.85 8.23 14.00
C SER A 116 2.26 7.77 14.38
N GLY A 117 3.22 8.67 14.31
CA GLY A 117 4.59 8.36 14.69
C GLY A 117 5.50 9.59 14.63
N THR A 118 6.73 9.43 15.09
CA THR A 118 7.77 10.46 15.00
C THR A 118 8.47 10.41 13.63
N PRO A 119 9.16 11.50 13.23
CA PRO A 119 10.02 11.48 12.04
C PRO A 119 11.09 10.35 12.09
N ALA A 120 11.59 10.04 13.28
CA ALA A 120 12.55 8.95 13.47
C ALA A 120 11.92 7.56 13.25
N ASP A 121 10.67 7.36 13.64
CA ASP A 121 9.93 6.11 13.39
C ASP A 121 9.75 5.90 11.89
N PHE A 122 9.35 6.96 11.18
CA PHE A 122 9.18 6.89 9.74
C PHE A 122 10.51 6.66 9.01
N GLN A 123 11.59 7.31 9.45
CA GLN A 123 12.93 7.07 8.90
C GLN A 123 13.37 5.61 9.06
N ARG A 124 13.10 4.99 10.23
CA ARG A 124 13.39 3.56 10.45
C ARG A 124 12.57 2.67 9.52
N ALA A 125 11.28 2.93 9.41
CA ALA A 125 10.39 2.19 8.52
C ALA A 125 10.88 2.25 7.06
N LEU A 126 11.20 3.44 6.58
CA LEU A 126 11.73 3.65 5.22
C LEU A 126 13.06 2.91 5.00
N THR A 127 13.97 2.97 5.98
CA THR A 127 15.26 2.27 5.89
C THR A 127 15.08 0.76 5.80
N ASN A 128 14.20 0.20 6.63
CA ASN A 128 13.91 -1.24 6.63
C ASN A 128 13.28 -1.69 5.30
N GLU A 129 12.34 -0.92 4.78
CA GLU A 129 11.70 -1.23 3.52
C GLU A 129 12.66 -1.14 2.33
N LEU A 130 13.51 -0.14 2.29
CA LEU A 130 14.56 -0.05 1.27
C LEU A 130 15.51 -1.25 1.31
N ALA A 131 15.86 -1.74 2.50
CA ALA A 131 16.67 -2.95 2.65
C ALA A 131 15.94 -4.20 2.14
N LEU A 132 14.66 -4.34 2.48
CA LEU A 132 13.80 -5.42 2.00
C LEU A 132 13.75 -5.46 0.46
N TRP A 133 13.38 -4.33 -0.16
CA TRP A 133 13.22 -4.27 -1.61
C TRP A 133 14.55 -4.44 -2.36
N ARG A 134 15.67 -3.95 -1.82
CA ARG A 134 17.00 -4.25 -2.37
C ARG A 134 17.28 -5.76 -2.38
N GLY A 135 16.90 -6.46 -1.31
CA GLY A 135 16.98 -7.91 -1.24
C GLY A 135 16.14 -8.59 -2.31
N VAL A 136 14.88 -8.22 -2.43
CA VAL A 136 13.94 -8.76 -3.43
C VAL A 136 14.45 -8.56 -4.86
N VAL A 137 14.88 -7.34 -5.21
CA VAL A 137 15.42 -7.05 -6.55
C VAL A 137 16.65 -7.90 -6.85
N LYS A 138 17.55 -8.06 -5.86
CA LYS A 138 18.76 -8.88 -6.03
C LYS A 138 18.45 -10.36 -6.26
N THR A 139 17.46 -10.91 -5.55
CA THR A 139 17.12 -12.34 -5.62
C THR A 139 16.19 -12.68 -6.78
N SER A 140 15.31 -11.76 -7.19
CA SER A 140 14.35 -11.98 -8.26
C SER A 140 14.93 -11.85 -9.67
N GLY A 141 16.15 -11.31 -9.82
CA GLY A 141 16.76 -11.05 -11.12
C GLY A 141 16.05 -9.95 -11.94
N LEU A 142 15.16 -9.18 -11.31
CA LEU A 142 14.47 -8.06 -11.95
C LEU A 142 15.48 -7.00 -12.39
N LYS A 143 15.47 -6.67 -13.68
CA LYS A 143 16.18 -5.50 -14.20
C LYS A 143 15.26 -4.30 -14.04
N LEU A 144 15.62 -3.35 -13.18
CA LEU A 144 14.94 -2.07 -13.11
C LEU A 144 15.21 -1.35 -14.44
N SER A 145 14.19 -1.18 -15.28
CA SER A 145 14.27 -0.26 -16.43
C SER A 145 14.37 1.16 -15.88
N GLN A 146 15.43 1.87 -16.27
CA GLN A 146 15.59 3.30 -16.00
C GLN A 146 14.55 4.12 -16.76
#